data_722cb95306c60e77da008578e5f6ed35
#
_entry.id   722cb95306c60e77da008578e5f6ed35
#
_cell.length_a   1.000
_cell.length_b   1.000
_cell.length_c   1.000
_cell.angle_alpha   90.00
_cell.angle_beta   90.00
_cell.angle_gamma   90.00
#
_symmetry.space_group_name_H-M   'P 1'
#
loop_
_entity.id
_entity.type
_entity.pdbx_description
1 polymer ?
#
loop_
_entity_poly.entity_id
_entity_poly.type
_entity_poly.pdbx_seq_one_letter_code
_entity_poly.pdbx_strand_id
1 'polypeptide(L)'
;MLVIEELKKALAPFVLEIPRLEIQKGETFVLLGPTGAGKSSFLELLAGFSQPDEGRILVDGSDVTELPPDQRRISILFQEAHLFPHLNVGENIGYGANDTTLFAQVIELLGLEHLLSHGVSVLSGGERQLVALGRALMVRPHILLLDEPFNSIDPQSRKGVIEAFRRVHREIQITSLMVTHNFEEGLYISHRLGILMKGKLVQTGAPQEVFSKPASVQIARFLGAENLFAGHFESMADSESSAVQSPSPQPEGYFPALFKTDSATLHVLADHEGPGYALIQPKEITLSLEPMHSSALNQFPGTVKDIIHKGSLIQLEINAGLVFKVFITSQSLQEMQLAKGSKIHLIFKASSVKTY
;
A
#
# COMPACT_ATOMS: atom_id res chain seq x y z
N MET A 1 -15.84 -14.53 6.11
CA MET A 1 -16.12 -13.11 5.80
C MET A 1 -16.06 -12.31 7.09
N LEU A 2 -15.40 -11.17 7.10
CA LEU A 2 -15.36 -10.23 8.23
C LEU A 2 -16.13 -8.96 7.86
N VAL A 3 -17.07 -8.54 8.69
CA VAL A 3 -17.83 -7.30 8.49
C VAL A 3 -17.71 -6.45 9.75
N ILE A 4 -17.42 -5.17 9.57
CA ILE A 4 -17.31 -4.17 10.61
C ILE A 4 -18.32 -3.08 10.29
N GLU A 5 -19.15 -2.72 11.26
CA GLU A 5 -20.21 -1.74 11.12
C GLU A 5 -20.12 -0.71 12.24
N GLU A 6 -19.99 0.56 11.86
CA GLU A 6 -20.01 1.75 12.72
C GLU A 6 -19.09 1.65 13.94
N LEU A 7 -17.93 0.97 13.79
CA LEU A 7 -16.98 0.73 14.86
C LEU A 7 -16.36 2.04 15.31
N LYS A 8 -16.45 2.32 16.62
CA LYS A 8 -15.77 3.47 17.25
C LYS A 8 -15.05 3.05 18.52
N LYS A 9 -13.89 3.68 18.74
CA LYS A 9 -13.10 3.55 19.97
C LYS A 9 -12.36 4.85 20.26
N ALA A 10 -12.57 5.39 21.45
CA ALA A 10 -11.80 6.53 21.92
C ALA A 10 -10.35 6.11 22.22
N LEU A 11 -9.41 6.69 21.48
CA LEU A 11 -7.96 6.49 21.63
C LEU A 11 -7.31 7.87 21.69
N ALA A 12 -7.01 8.38 22.87
CA ALA A 12 -6.40 9.70 22.98
C ALA A 12 -5.06 9.74 22.17
N PRO A 13 -4.84 10.75 21.27
CA PRO A 13 -5.60 11.98 21.08
C PRO A 13 -6.69 11.94 19.99
N PHE A 14 -7.07 10.77 19.44
CA PHE A 14 -8.06 10.65 18.36
C PHE A 14 -9.12 9.58 18.68
N VAL A 15 -10.14 9.50 17.87
CA VAL A 15 -11.13 8.41 17.85
C VAL A 15 -10.85 7.52 16.66
N LEU A 16 -10.73 6.20 16.89
CA LEU A 16 -10.76 5.23 15.81
C LEU A 16 -12.22 5.08 15.35
N GLU A 17 -12.45 5.33 14.06
CA GLU A 17 -13.77 5.33 13.46
C GLU A 17 -13.73 4.59 12.11
N ILE A 18 -14.40 3.44 12.05
CA ILE A 18 -14.53 2.62 10.84
C ILE A 18 -16.04 2.48 10.57
N PRO A 19 -16.62 3.32 9.69
CA PRO A 19 -18.06 3.31 9.43
C PRO A 19 -18.52 1.97 8.85
N ARG A 20 -17.78 1.45 7.88
CA ARG A 20 -18.00 0.13 7.31
C ARG A 20 -16.74 -0.42 6.67
N LEU A 21 -16.43 -1.66 6.97
CA LEU A 21 -15.41 -2.43 6.26
C LEU A 21 -15.90 -3.87 6.12
N GLU A 22 -15.81 -4.40 4.91
CA GLU A 22 -16.16 -5.78 4.60
C GLU A 22 -14.98 -6.45 3.92
N ILE A 23 -14.56 -7.61 4.43
CA ILE A 23 -13.47 -8.43 3.87
C ILE A 23 -14.07 -9.77 3.50
N GLN A 24 -13.98 -10.10 2.21
CA GLN A 24 -14.57 -11.31 1.65
C GLN A 24 -13.82 -12.56 2.12
N LYS A 25 -14.50 -13.70 2.08
CA LYS A 25 -13.86 -14.98 2.39
C LYS A 25 -12.71 -15.26 1.42
N GLY A 26 -11.55 -15.61 1.96
CA GLY A 26 -10.33 -15.84 1.18
C GLY A 26 -9.68 -14.55 0.66
N GLU A 27 -10.12 -13.37 1.07
CA GLU A 27 -9.48 -12.10 0.71
C GLU A 27 -8.32 -11.79 1.64
N THR A 28 -7.23 -11.26 1.10
CA THR A 28 -6.21 -10.54 1.86
C THR A 28 -6.46 -9.05 1.75
N PHE A 29 -6.93 -8.43 2.82
CA PHE A 29 -7.07 -6.99 2.94
C PHE A 29 -5.86 -6.41 3.68
N VAL A 30 -5.23 -5.39 3.13
CA VAL A 30 -4.12 -4.71 3.79
C VAL A 30 -4.51 -3.30 4.18
N LEU A 31 -4.35 -2.96 5.45
CA LEU A 31 -4.60 -1.64 5.99
C LEU A 31 -3.27 -0.90 6.15
N LEU A 32 -3.03 0.07 5.29
CA LEU A 32 -1.88 0.96 5.33
C LEU A 32 -2.17 2.19 6.20
N GLY A 33 -1.15 2.74 6.81
CA GLY A 33 -1.26 4.00 7.55
C GLY A 33 0.02 4.36 8.27
N PRO A 34 0.25 5.64 8.58
CA PRO A 34 1.42 6.07 9.33
C PRO A 34 1.45 5.46 10.74
N THR A 35 2.62 5.50 11.37
CA THR A 35 2.74 5.14 12.78
C THR A 35 1.81 6.00 13.63
N GLY A 36 1.10 5.40 14.57
CA GLY A 36 0.11 6.09 15.41
C GLY A 36 -1.25 6.34 14.74
N ALA A 37 -1.52 5.79 13.55
CA ALA A 37 -2.84 5.93 12.90
C ALA A 37 -3.96 5.11 13.56
N GLY A 38 -3.63 4.18 14.49
CA GLY A 38 -4.60 3.31 15.18
C GLY A 38 -4.68 1.89 14.60
N LYS A 39 -3.72 1.46 13.77
CA LYS A 39 -3.72 0.15 13.10
C LYS A 39 -3.71 -1.03 14.08
N SER A 40 -2.76 -1.06 15.02
CA SER A 40 -2.66 -2.13 16.03
C SER A 40 -3.86 -2.12 16.96
N SER A 41 -4.35 -0.93 17.39
CA SER A 41 -5.57 -0.82 18.18
C SER A 41 -6.80 -1.37 17.45
N PHE A 42 -6.86 -1.19 16.13
CA PHE A 42 -7.91 -1.80 15.32
C PHE A 42 -7.81 -3.33 15.34
N LEU A 43 -6.60 -3.91 15.20
CA LEU A 43 -6.41 -5.36 15.33
C LEU A 43 -6.78 -5.87 16.74
N GLU A 44 -6.44 -5.13 17.78
CA GLU A 44 -6.79 -5.49 19.17
C GLU A 44 -8.30 -5.55 19.40
N LEU A 45 -9.07 -4.60 18.81
CA LEU A 45 -10.53 -4.62 18.82
C LEU A 45 -11.09 -5.87 18.11
N LEU A 46 -10.55 -6.20 16.92
CA LEU A 46 -10.98 -7.37 16.17
C LEU A 46 -10.64 -8.67 16.89
N ALA A 47 -9.44 -8.76 17.49
CA ALA A 47 -9.00 -9.92 18.26
C ALA A 47 -9.74 -10.09 19.61
N GLY A 48 -10.41 -9.04 20.10
CA GLY A 48 -11.12 -9.06 21.37
C GLY A 48 -10.28 -8.72 22.59
N PHE A 49 -9.06 -8.19 22.41
CA PHE A 49 -8.22 -7.70 23.51
C PHE A 49 -8.71 -6.35 24.05
N SER A 50 -9.49 -5.63 23.26
CA SER A 50 -10.18 -4.40 23.64
C SER A 50 -11.60 -4.42 23.11
N GLN A 51 -12.52 -3.75 23.80
CA GLN A 51 -13.90 -3.62 23.35
C GLN A 51 -14.13 -2.29 22.65
N PRO A 52 -14.89 -2.25 21.55
CA PRO A 52 -15.31 -0.99 20.95
C PRO A 52 -16.27 -0.24 21.88
N ASP A 53 -16.34 1.09 21.72
CA ASP A 53 -17.30 1.91 22.45
C ASP A 53 -18.67 1.91 21.74
N GLU A 54 -18.66 1.76 20.39
CA GLU A 54 -19.84 1.64 19.53
C GLU A 54 -19.54 0.71 18.35
N GLY A 55 -20.58 0.18 17.72
CA GLY A 55 -20.50 -0.61 16.50
C GLY A 55 -20.45 -2.11 16.72
N ARG A 56 -20.28 -2.85 15.62
CA ARG A 56 -20.32 -4.33 15.63
C ARG A 56 -19.22 -4.94 14.78
N ILE A 57 -18.79 -6.13 15.18
CA ILE A 57 -17.83 -6.99 14.48
C ILE A 57 -18.51 -8.33 14.22
N LEU A 58 -18.67 -8.69 12.94
CA LEU A 58 -19.28 -9.94 12.53
C LEU A 58 -18.28 -10.83 11.81
N VAL A 59 -18.18 -12.09 12.22
CA VAL A 59 -17.38 -13.13 11.57
C VAL A 59 -18.32 -14.19 11.03
N ASP A 60 -18.31 -14.40 9.73
CA ASP A 60 -19.22 -15.29 9.00
C ASP A 60 -20.71 -15.10 9.39
N GLY A 61 -21.11 -13.83 9.57
CA GLY A 61 -22.47 -13.42 9.93
C GLY A 61 -22.79 -13.51 11.42
N SER A 62 -21.88 -14.06 12.26
CA SER A 62 -22.07 -14.12 13.70
C SER A 62 -21.45 -12.88 14.36
N ASP A 63 -22.22 -12.22 15.23
CA ASP A 63 -21.72 -11.10 16.04
C ASP A 63 -20.74 -11.60 17.10
N VAL A 64 -19.50 -11.13 17.02
CA VAL A 64 -18.41 -11.51 17.95
C VAL A 64 -17.95 -10.33 18.80
N THR A 65 -18.65 -9.21 18.76
CA THR A 65 -18.24 -7.94 19.38
C THR A 65 -17.91 -8.10 20.87
N GLU A 66 -18.79 -8.73 21.61
CA GLU A 66 -18.66 -8.93 23.06
C GLU A 66 -17.90 -10.23 23.45
N LEU A 67 -17.57 -11.08 22.45
CA LEU A 67 -16.91 -12.35 22.75
C LEU A 67 -15.45 -12.14 23.15
N PRO A 68 -14.93 -12.94 24.10
CA PRO A 68 -13.51 -12.95 24.42
C PRO A 68 -12.68 -13.54 23.27
N PRO A 69 -11.36 -13.29 23.21
CA PRO A 69 -10.49 -13.67 22.10
C PRO A 69 -10.57 -15.15 21.69
N ASP A 70 -10.63 -16.04 22.65
CA ASP A 70 -10.66 -17.50 22.45
C ASP A 70 -11.95 -18.02 21.78
N GLN A 71 -13.02 -17.22 21.76
CA GLN A 71 -14.31 -17.57 21.17
C GLN A 71 -14.56 -16.94 19.81
N ARG A 72 -13.71 -16.01 19.36
CA ARG A 72 -13.89 -15.28 18.08
C ARG A 72 -13.47 -16.07 16.85
N ARG A 73 -12.73 -17.17 16.99
CA ARG A 73 -12.08 -17.90 15.90
C ARG A 73 -11.20 -16.99 15.02
N ILE A 74 -10.53 -16.06 15.64
CA ILE A 74 -9.58 -15.13 15.02
C ILE A 74 -8.20 -15.45 15.57
N SER A 75 -7.21 -15.65 14.70
CA SER A 75 -5.81 -15.72 15.13
C SER A 75 -5.09 -14.42 14.80
N ILE A 76 -4.13 -14.06 15.64
CA ILE A 76 -3.29 -12.88 15.41
C ILE A 76 -1.81 -13.27 15.40
N LEU A 77 -1.10 -12.77 14.38
CA LEU A 77 0.34 -12.81 14.29
C LEU A 77 0.86 -11.41 14.60
N PHE A 78 1.57 -11.29 15.70
CA PHE A 78 2.18 -10.04 16.13
C PHE A 78 3.48 -9.75 15.38
N GLN A 79 3.93 -8.51 15.44
CA GLN A 79 5.22 -8.07 14.90
C GLN A 79 6.39 -8.90 15.45
N GLU A 80 6.36 -9.21 16.76
CA GLU A 80 7.25 -10.19 17.38
C GLU A 80 6.58 -11.56 17.41
N ALA A 81 7.32 -12.60 17.05
CA ALA A 81 6.78 -13.95 16.86
C ALA A 81 6.24 -14.62 18.13
N HIS A 82 6.62 -14.16 19.33
CA HIS A 82 6.19 -14.69 20.64
C HIS A 82 6.13 -16.23 20.71
N LEU A 83 7.23 -16.88 20.28
CA LEU A 83 7.35 -18.35 20.34
C LEU A 83 7.59 -18.82 21.77
N PHE A 84 7.16 -20.03 22.07
CA PHE A 84 7.42 -20.68 23.36
C PHE A 84 8.90 -21.11 23.42
N PRO A 85 9.73 -20.50 24.27
CA PRO A 85 11.17 -20.72 24.23
C PRO A 85 11.62 -22.11 24.70
N HIS A 86 10.77 -22.82 25.41
CA HIS A 86 11.00 -24.17 25.94
C HIS A 86 10.56 -25.29 24.99
N LEU A 87 9.93 -24.93 23.85
CA LEU A 87 9.45 -25.85 22.83
C LEU A 87 10.32 -25.74 21.59
N ASN A 88 10.51 -26.85 20.85
CA ASN A 88 11.11 -26.84 19.52
C ASN A 88 10.13 -26.28 18.46
N VAL A 89 10.56 -26.19 17.21
CA VAL A 89 9.75 -25.66 16.10
C VAL A 89 8.49 -26.49 15.88
N GLY A 90 8.61 -27.81 15.81
CA GLY A 90 7.45 -28.70 15.61
C GLY A 90 6.44 -28.61 16.74
N GLU A 91 6.91 -28.56 17.98
CA GLU A 91 6.07 -28.40 19.17
C GLU A 91 5.39 -27.01 19.21
N ASN A 92 6.09 -25.94 18.80
CA ASN A 92 5.50 -24.61 18.70
C ASN A 92 4.36 -24.59 17.69
N ILE A 93 4.57 -25.13 16.47
CA ILE A 93 3.55 -25.15 15.43
C ILE A 93 2.37 -26.03 15.83
N GLY A 94 2.62 -27.24 16.36
CA GLY A 94 1.58 -28.17 16.78
C GLY A 94 0.88 -27.82 18.09
N TYR A 95 1.27 -26.73 18.76
CA TYR A 95 0.74 -26.37 20.07
C TYR A 95 -0.78 -26.16 20.06
N GLY A 96 -1.48 -26.94 20.88
CA GLY A 96 -2.95 -26.83 21.00
C GLY A 96 -3.75 -27.43 19.84
N ALA A 97 -3.12 -28.14 18.91
CA ALA A 97 -3.78 -28.77 17.76
C ALA A 97 -3.30 -30.22 17.54
N ASN A 98 -4.23 -31.10 17.19
CA ASN A 98 -3.96 -32.53 16.98
C ASN A 98 -4.19 -32.99 15.52
N ASP A 99 -4.23 -32.04 14.57
CA ASP A 99 -4.48 -32.33 13.15
C ASP A 99 -3.15 -32.59 12.42
N THR A 100 -2.78 -33.86 12.31
CA THR A 100 -1.53 -34.27 11.66
C THR A 100 -1.50 -33.99 10.16
N THR A 101 -2.66 -34.01 9.49
CA THR A 101 -2.75 -33.69 8.05
C THR A 101 -2.52 -32.22 7.80
N LEU A 102 -3.19 -31.37 8.56
CA LEU A 102 -2.95 -29.91 8.47
C LEU A 102 -1.53 -29.56 8.88
N PHE A 103 -0.99 -30.21 9.90
CA PHE A 103 0.39 -30.00 10.34
C PHE A 103 1.39 -30.27 9.19
N ALA A 104 1.28 -31.42 8.52
CA ALA A 104 2.15 -31.75 7.40
C ALA A 104 2.01 -30.73 6.26
N GLN A 105 0.79 -30.36 5.91
CA GLN A 105 0.52 -29.34 4.89
C GLN A 105 1.12 -27.97 5.25
N VAL A 106 0.94 -27.50 6.49
CA VAL A 106 1.47 -26.21 6.94
C VAL A 106 3.00 -26.23 6.92
N ILE A 107 3.63 -27.30 7.38
CA ILE A 107 5.10 -27.44 7.37
C ILE A 107 5.63 -27.37 5.93
N GLU A 108 5.05 -28.10 4.99
CA GLU A 108 5.42 -28.08 3.57
C GLU A 108 5.25 -26.67 2.96
N LEU A 109 4.09 -26.04 3.18
CA LEU A 109 3.80 -24.71 2.67
C LEU A 109 4.77 -23.64 3.19
N LEU A 110 5.24 -23.77 4.43
CA LEU A 110 6.18 -22.85 5.05
C LEU A 110 7.65 -23.22 4.79
N GLY A 111 7.95 -24.46 4.34
CA GLY A 111 9.30 -24.95 4.09
C GLY A 111 10.10 -25.16 5.37
N LEU A 112 9.45 -25.65 6.44
CA LEU A 112 10.03 -25.76 7.79
C LEU A 112 10.44 -27.18 8.17
N GLU A 113 10.41 -28.16 7.23
CA GLU A 113 10.69 -29.57 7.50
C GLU A 113 12.05 -29.76 8.18
N HIS A 114 13.06 -29.06 7.71
CA HIS A 114 14.44 -29.15 8.18
C HIS A 114 14.69 -28.51 9.55
N LEU A 115 13.72 -27.75 10.06
CA LEU A 115 13.83 -27.02 11.35
C LEU A 115 13.03 -27.64 12.49
N LEU A 116 12.20 -28.66 12.25
CA LEU A 116 11.22 -29.17 13.21
C LEU A 116 11.79 -29.51 14.60
N SER A 117 13.00 -30.09 14.64
CA SER A 117 13.67 -30.45 15.88
C SER A 117 14.52 -29.32 16.51
N HIS A 118 14.64 -28.18 15.83
CA HIS A 118 15.47 -27.09 16.30
C HIS A 118 14.75 -26.29 17.41
N GLY A 119 15.51 -25.82 18.39
CA GLY A 119 15.01 -24.84 19.38
C GLY A 119 14.83 -23.48 18.73
N VAL A 120 13.87 -22.69 19.22
CA VAL A 120 13.52 -21.38 18.64
C VAL A 120 14.63 -20.31 18.78
N SER A 121 15.59 -20.52 19.67
CA SER A 121 16.69 -19.58 19.93
C SER A 121 17.69 -19.48 18.76
N VAL A 122 17.81 -20.52 17.95
CA VAL A 122 18.77 -20.57 16.82
C VAL A 122 18.16 -20.06 15.49
N LEU A 123 16.87 -19.76 15.47
CA LEU A 123 16.14 -19.33 14.28
C LEU A 123 16.46 -17.87 13.91
N SER A 124 16.54 -17.59 12.62
CA SER A 124 16.51 -16.23 12.09
C SER A 124 15.18 -15.54 12.38
N GLY A 125 15.10 -14.21 12.22
CA GLY A 125 13.86 -13.46 12.37
C GLY A 125 12.74 -13.95 11.44
N GLY A 126 13.08 -14.24 10.19
CA GLY A 126 12.13 -14.77 9.20
C GLY A 126 11.62 -16.15 9.56
N GLU A 127 12.48 -17.07 9.97
CA GLU A 127 12.07 -18.42 10.40
C GLU A 127 11.18 -18.36 11.65
N ARG A 128 11.49 -17.52 12.62
CA ARG A 128 10.62 -17.30 13.78
C ARG A 128 9.21 -16.86 13.36
N GLN A 129 9.13 -15.95 12.40
CA GLN A 129 7.85 -15.45 11.90
C GLN A 129 7.05 -16.53 11.15
N LEU A 130 7.73 -17.38 10.37
CA LEU A 130 7.09 -18.54 9.71
C LEU A 130 6.59 -19.57 10.73
N VAL A 131 7.34 -19.85 11.80
CA VAL A 131 6.90 -20.74 12.87
C VAL A 131 5.66 -20.19 13.57
N ALA A 132 5.64 -18.88 13.88
CA ALA A 132 4.47 -18.24 14.50
C ALA A 132 3.25 -18.25 13.57
N LEU A 133 3.45 -18.03 12.26
CA LEU A 133 2.40 -18.18 11.26
C LEU A 133 1.86 -19.61 11.22
N GLY A 134 2.75 -20.62 11.20
CA GLY A 134 2.37 -22.03 11.27
C GLY A 134 1.49 -22.33 12.48
N ARG A 135 1.90 -21.91 13.68
CA ARG A 135 1.12 -22.05 14.90
C ARG A 135 -0.26 -21.37 14.81
N ALA A 136 -0.32 -20.17 14.24
CA ALA A 136 -1.58 -19.43 14.06
C ALA A 136 -2.55 -20.14 13.10
N LEU A 137 -2.06 -20.87 12.11
CA LEU A 137 -2.86 -21.61 11.14
C LEU A 137 -3.40 -22.94 11.72
N MET A 138 -2.68 -23.57 12.64
CA MET A 138 -3.06 -24.88 13.20
C MET A 138 -4.40 -24.88 13.94
N VAL A 139 -4.82 -23.75 14.47
CA VAL A 139 -6.15 -23.63 15.13
C VAL A 139 -7.31 -23.42 14.14
N ARG A 140 -7.05 -23.47 12.83
CA ARG A 140 -8.02 -23.26 11.74
C ARG A 140 -8.87 -22.00 11.94
N PRO A 141 -8.25 -20.82 12.05
CA PRO A 141 -8.99 -19.58 12.29
C PRO A 141 -9.85 -19.24 11.07
N HIS A 142 -10.97 -18.56 11.31
CA HIS A 142 -11.78 -17.97 10.22
C HIS A 142 -11.12 -16.72 9.66
N ILE A 143 -10.43 -15.97 10.52
CA ILE A 143 -9.72 -14.73 10.17
C ILE A 143 -8.30 -14.78 10.73
N LEU A 144 -7.33 -14.43 9.91
CA LEU A 144 -5.94 -14.23 10.31
C LEU A 144 -5.61 -12.74 10.34
N LEU A 145 -5.31 -12.22 11.51
CA LEU A 145 -4.82 -10.85 11.69
C LEU A 145 -3.29 -10.86 11.71
N LEU A 146 -2.68 -9.84 11.08
CA LEU A 146 -1.23 -9.73 10.93
C LEU A 146 -0.81 -8.31 11.29
N ASP A 147 -0.08 -8.15 12.39
CA ASP A 147 0.44 -6.84 12.82
C ASP A 147 1.90 -6.69 12.39
N GLU A 148 2.14 -5.90 11.32
CA GLU A 148 3.46 -5.63 10.75
C GLU A 148 4.36 -6.88 10.61
N PRO A 149 3.87 -7.98 10.01
CA PRO A 149 4.47 -9.31 10.12
C PRO A 149 5.88 -9.44 9.52
N PHE A 150 6.29 -8.48 8.69
CA PHE A 150 7.59 -8.52 8.00
C PHE A 150 8.58 -7.45 8.47
N ASN A 151 8.19 -6.60 9.41
CA ASN A 151 8.98 -5.43 9.80
C ASN A 151 10.31 -5.81 10.47
N SER A 152 10.30 -6.86 11.30
CA SER A 152 11.47 -7.34 12.06
C SER A 152 12.37 -8.31 11.27
N ILE A 153 12.11 -8.50 9.96
CA ILE A 153 12.85 -9.44 9.11
C ILE A 153 13.88 -8.67 8.28
N ASP A 154 15.09 -9.21 8.21
CA ASP A 154 16.13 -8.64 7.35
C ASP A 154 15.71 -8.62 5.87
N PRO A 155 16.19 -7.66 5.06
CA PRO A 155 15.75 -7.48 3.68
C PRO A 155 15.99 -8.70 2.77
N GLN A 156 17.00 -9.54 3.04
CA GLN A 156 17.32 -10.72 2.21
C GLN A 156 16.30 -11.83 2.46
N SER A 157 15.97 -12.10 3.71
CA SER A 157 15.00 -13.13 4.13
C SER A 157 13.55 -12.71 3.89
N ARG A 158 13.25 -11.42 3.93
CA ARG A 158 11.88 -10.87 3.85
C ARG A 158 11.10 -11.35 2.63
N LYS A 159 11.74 -11.36 1.45
CA LYS A 159 11.11 -11.81 0.22
C LYS A 159 10.65 -13.28 0.31
N GLY A 160 11.48 -14.16 0.87
CA GLY A 160 11.14 -15.57 1.06
C GLY A 160 9.93 -15.77 1.99
N VAL A 161 9.88 -14.99 3.08
CA VAL A 161 8.75 -15.05 4.04
C VAL A 161 7.44 -14.55 3.40
N ILE A 162 7.50 -13.48 2.62
CA ILE A 162 6.34 -12.97 1.87
C ILE A 162 5.84 -14.02 0.87
N GLU A 163 6.73 -14.69 0.14
CA GLU A 163 6.36 -15.76 -0.80
C GLU A 163 5.74 -16.97 -0.09
N ALA A 164 6.26 -17.35 1.07
CA ALA A 164 5.67 -18.40 1.90
C ALA A 164 4.25 -18.03 2.36
N PHE A 165 4.05 -16.78 2.82
CA PHE A 165 2.71 -16.27 3.16
C PHE A 165 1.75 -16.34 1.96
N ARG A 166 2.19 -15.90 0.77
CA ARG A 166 1.35 -15.96 -0.44
C ARG A 166 1.00 -17.39 -0.83
N ARG A 167 1.94 -18.31 -0.70
CA ARG A 167 1.72 -19.76 -0.95
C ARG A 167 0.66 -20.31 0.01
N VAL A 168 0.80 -20.04 1.31
CA VAL A 168 -0.20 -20.41 2.33
C VAL A 168 -1.57 -19.84 1.97
N HIS A 169 -1.64 -18.55 1.66
CA HIS A 169 -2.91 -17.90 1.33
C HIS A 169 -3.58 -18.53 0.11
N ARG A 170 -2.81 -18.84 -0.95
CA ARG A 170 -3.34 -19.44 -2.17
C ARG A 170 -3.89 -20.86 -1.93
N GLU A 171 -3.20 -21.68 -1.12
CA GLU A 171 -3.56 -23.07 -0.90
C GLU A 171 -4.64 -23.23 0.20
N ILE A 172 -4.58 -22.46 1.27
CA ILE A 172 -5.52 -22.54 2.41
C ILE A 172 -6.71 -21.61 2.21
N GLN A 173 -6.59 -20.57 1.38
CA GLN A 173 -7.62 -19.54 1.12
C GLN A 173 -8.14 -18.86 2.40
N ILE A 174 -7.22 -18.59 3.34
CA ILE A 174 -7.57 -17.94 4.59
C ILE A 174 -7.92 -16.46 4.38
N THR A 175 -8.97 -16.00 5.02
CA THR A 175 -9.30 -14.57 5.06
C THR A 175 -8.31 -13.86 5.97
N SER A 176 -7.63 -12.83 5.46
CA SER A 176 -6.56 -12.15 6.21
C SER A 176 -6.75 -10.64 6.23
N LEU A 177 -6.48 -10.03 7.38
CA LEU A 177 -6.31 -8.59 7.52
C LEU A 177 -4.90 -8.32 8.02
N MET A 178 -4.08 -7.66 7.21
CA MET A 178 -2.73 -7.26 7.56
C MET A 178 -2.66 -5.76 7.75
N VAL A 179 -1.99 -5.31 8.79
CA VAL A 179 -1.63 -3.91 8.94
C VAL A 179 -0.14 -3.73 8.71
N THR A 180 0.23 -2.69 7.98
CA THR A 180 1.64 -2.32 7.73
C THR A 180 1.74 -0.83 7.40
N HIS A 181 2.93 -0.27 7.52
CA HIS A 181 3.26 1.04 6.98
C HIS A 181 4.04 0.94 5.66
N ASN A 182 4.44 -0.27 5.26
CA ASN A 182 5.17 -0.53 4.03
C ASN A 182 4.19 -0.75 2.86
N PHE A 183 4.16 0.22 1.96
CA PHE A 183 3.26 0.18 0.82
C PHE A 183 3.65 -0.87 -0.23
N GLU A 184 4.95 -1.21 -0.39
CA GLU A 184 5.40 -2.25 -1.33
C GLU A 184 4.86 -3.62 -0.93
N GLU A 185 4.87 -3.94 0.38
CA GLU A 185 4.25 -5.14 0.92
C GLU A 185 2.74 -5.14 0.63
N GLY A 186 2.07 -4.02 0.89
CA GLY A 186 0.66 -3.86 0.60
C GLY A 186 0.31 -4.13 -0.86
N LEU A 187 1.07 -3.53 -1.80
CA LEU A 187 0.90 -3.76 -3.24
C LEU A 187 1.06 -5.21 -3.65
N TYR A 188 2.04 -5.90 -3.04
CA TYR A 188 2.45 -7.23 -3.47
C TYR A 188 1.53 -8.34 -2.94
N ILE A 189 0.91 -8.13 -1.77
CA ILE A 189 0.18 -9.17 -1.04
C ILE A 189 -1.33 -9.00 -1.16
N SER A 190 -1.83 -7.75 -1.21
CA SER A 190 -3.25 -7.50 -1.04
C SER A 190 -4.09 -7.73 -2.29
N HIS A 191 -5.34 -8.18 -2.07
CA HIS A 191 -6.41 -8.10 -3.04
C HIS A 191 -7.06 -6.72 -3.02
N ARG A 192 -7.22 -6.15 -1.83
CA ARG A 192 -7.68 -4.77 -1.61
C ARG A 192 -6.86 -4.09 -0.53
N LEU A 193 -6.75 -2.76 -0.66
CA LEU A 193 -6.08 -1.87 0.29
C LEU A 193 -7.07 -0.96 0.99
N GLY A 194 -6.78 -0.65 2.25
CA GLY A 194 -7.37 0.46 2.98
C GLY A 194 -6.29 1.43 3.47
N ILE A 195 -6.60 2.70 3.54
CA ILE A 195 -5.72 3.72 4.14
C ILE A 195 -6.36 4.23 5.42
N LEU A 196 -5.67 4.03 6.54
CA LEU A 196 -6.06 4.54 7.86
C LEU A 196 -5.23 5.76 8.21
N MET A 197 -5.88 6.89 8.46
CA MET A 197 -5.22 8.13 8.87
C MET A 197 -5.94 8.74 10.07
N LYS A 198 -5.22 8.97 11.15
CA LYS A 198 -5.75 9.58 12.39
C LYS A 198 -7.05 8.89 12.87
N GLY A 199 -7.05 7.57 12.87
CA GLY A 199 -8.17 6.76 13.31
C GLY A 199 -9.30 6.58 12.28
N LYS A 200 -9.22 7.18 11.09
CA LYS A 200 -10.28 7.09 10.07
C LYS A 200 -9.84 6.28 8.86
N LEU A 201 -10.72 5.42 8.38
CA LEU A 201 -10.56 4.72 7.11
C LEU A 201 -10.92 5.69 5.98
N VAL A 202 -9.90 6.28 5.34
CA VAL A 202 -10.08 7.42 4.42
C VAL A 202 -10.14 7.01 2.94
N GLN A 203 -9.65 5.83 2.60
CA GLN A 203 -9.76 5.28 1.24
C GLN A 203 -9.67 3.76 1.27
N THR A 204 -10.43 3.09 0.41
CA THR A 204 -10.32 1.65 0.13
C THR A 204 -10.43 1.42 -1.37
N GLY A 205 -9.77 0.38 -1.89
CA GLY A 205 -9.85 0.04 -3.32
C GLY A 205 -8.85 -1.03 -3.72
N ALA A 206 -8.81 -1.31 -5.03
CA ALA A 206 -7.75 -2.15 -5.59
C ALA A 206 -6.37 -1.49 -5.40
N PRO A 207 -5.29 -2.26 -5.15
CA PRO A 207 -3.97 -1.69 -4.88
C PRO A 207 -3.53 -0.66 -5.92
N GLN A 208 -3.62 -1.01 -7.21
CA GLN A 208 -3.23 -0.11 -8.30
C GLN A 208 -4.06 1.18 -8.34
N GLU A 209 -5.35 1.09 -8.01
CA GLU A 209 -6.25 2.25 -7.98
C GLU A 209 -5.88 3.21 -6.84
N VAL A 210 -5.73 2.69 -5.62
CA VAL A 210 -5.34 3.49 -4.45
C VAL A 210 -4.01 4.22 -4.69
N PHE A 211 -3.05 3.56 -5.35
CA PHE A 211 -1.75 4.16 -5.68
C PHE A 211 -1.81 5.17 -6.82
N SER A 212 -2.57 4.87 -7.87
CA SER A 212 -2.64 5.76 -9.04
C SER A 212 -3.57 6.95 -8.81
N LYS A 213 -4.56 6.78 -7.92
CA LYS A 213 -5.60 7.77 -7.64
C LYS A 213 -5.80 7.95 -6.12
N PRO A 214 -4.80 8.48 -5.40
CA PRO A 214 -4.99 8.83 -3.98
C PRO A 214 -6.18 9.77 -3.82
N ALA A 215 -7.01 9.58 -2.80
CA ALA A 215 -8.21 10.38 -2.59
C ALA A 215 -7.92 11.79 -2.03
N SER A 216 -6.70 12.03 -1.55
CA SER A 216 -6.28 13.34 -1.05
C SER A 216 -4.77 13.54 -1.15
N VAL A 217 -4.34 14.81 -1.06
CA VAL A 217 -2.91 15.18 -0.98
C VAL A 217 -2.19 14.50 0.18
N GLN A 218 -2.87 14.32 1.31
CA GLN A 218 -2.29 13.66 2.48
C GLN A 218 -2.00 12.19 2.18
N ILE A 219 -2.93 11.50 1.52
CA ILE A 219 -2.74 10.11 1.08
C ILE A 219 -1.63 10.05 0.03
N ALA A 220 -1.63 10.95 -0.96
CA ALA A 220 -0.59 11.00 -1.98
C ALA A 220 0.82 11.12 -1.35
N ARG A 221 0.98 12.04 -0.39
CA ARG A 221 2.24 12.20 0.36
C ARG A 221 2.63 10.95 1.16
N PHE A 222 1.67 10.34 1.84
CA PHE A 222 1.91 9.11 2.60
C PHE A 222 2.36 7.96 1.70
N LEU A 223 1.77 7.84 0.50
CA LEU A 223 2.15 6.85 -0.49
C LEU A 223 3.44 7.19 -1.25
N GLY A 224 4.15 8.25 -0.85
CA GLY A 224 5.43 8.64 -1.44
C GLY A 224 5.31 9.31 -2.79
N ALA A 225 4.22 10.06 -3.04
CA ALA A 225 4.08 10.84 -4.25
C ALA A 225 5.27 11.80 -4.45
N GLU A 226 6.00 11.62 -5.54
CA GLU A 226 7.27 12.30 -5.77
C GLU A 226 7.10 13.62 -6.54
N ASN A 227 6.15 13.71 -7.49
CA ASN A 227 5.87 14.92 -8.26
C ASN A 227 4.53 15.52 -7.82
N LEU A 228 4.48 16.03 -6.60
CA LEU A 228 3.32 16.71 -6.02
C LEU A 228 3.67 18.18 -5.80
N PHE A 229 3.05 19.05 -6.59
CA PHE A 229 3.32 20.49 -6.61
C PHE A 229 2.13 21.26 -6.06
N ALA A 230 2.38 22.30 -5.28
CA ALA A 230 1.38 23.27 -4.88
C ALA A 230 1.31 24.42 -5.88
N GLY A 231 0.12 24.95 -6.13
CA GLY A 231 -0.09 26.03 -7.10
C GLY A 231 -1.54 26.50 -7.13
N HIS A 232 -1.93 27.08 -8.25
CA HIS A 232 -3.23 27.69 -8.46
C HIS A 232 -3.83 27.27 -9.81
N PHE A 233 -5.08 26.83 -9.82
CA PHE A 233 -5.80 26.46 -11.04
C PHE A 233 -6.55 27.66 -11.57
N GLU A 234 -6.35 27.95 -12.87
CA GLU A 234 -7.05 28.98 -13.63
C GLU A 234 -7.71 28.36 -14.85
N SER A 235 -9.00 28.61 -15.05
CA SER A 235 -9.71 28.14 -16.24
C SER A 235 -9.11 28.74 -17.51
N MET A 236 -9.00 27.94 -18.56
CA MET A 236 -8.62 28.47 -19.87
C MET A 236 -9.84 29.13 -20.51
N ALA A 237 -9.66 30.37 -20.99
CA ALA A 237 -10.72 31.07 -21.72
C ALA A 237 -11.05 30.31 -23.02
N ASP A 238 -12.30 30.40 -23.49
CA ASP A 238 -12.83 29.64 -24.66
C ASP A 238 -11.99 29.76 -25.95
N SER A 239 -11.23 30.84 -26.08
CA SER A 239 -10.33 31.07 -27.23
C SER A 239 -9.09 30.19 -27.26
N GLU A 240 -8.68 29.62 -26.10
CA GLU A 240 -7.52 28.74 -25.96
C GLU A 240 -7.92 27.26 -25.82
N SER A 241 -9.18 26.99 -25.55
CA SER A 241 -9.69 25.63 -25.34
C SER A 241 -9.70 24.75 -26.61
N SER A 242 -9.63 25.35 -27.81
CA SER A 242 -9.62 24.60 -29.07
C SER A 242 -8.39 23.69 -29.25
N ALA A 243 -7.30 23.94 -28.54
CA ALA A 243 -6.09 23.09 -28.56
C ALA A 243 -6.20 21.85 -27.63
N VAL A 244 -7.16 21.81 -26.71
CA VAL A 244 -7.33 20.78 -25.67
C VAL A 244 -8.42 19.77 -26.01
N GLN A 245 -8.95 19.76 -27.24
CA GLN A 245 -9.92 18.72 -27.64
C GLN A 245 -9.25 17.34 -27.62
N SER A 246 -9.29 16.69 -26.46
CA SER A 246 -8.98 15.27 -26.33
C SER A 246 -10.09 14.45 -26.99
N PRO A 247 -9.77 13.46 -27.84
CA PRO A 247 -10.75 12.56 -28.43
C PRO A 247 -11.41 11.61 -27.42
N SER A 248 -11.03 11.67 -26.16
CA SER A 248 -11.61 10.88 -25.07
C SER A 248 -12.67 11.67 -24.33
N PRO A 249 -13.80 11.06 -23.94
CA PRO A 249 -14.78 11.75 -23.12
C PRO A 249 -14.14 12.24 -21.83
N GLN A 250 -14.28 13.54 -21.56
CA GLN A 250 -13.79 14.14 -20.30
C GLN A 250 -14.65 13.60 -19.16
N PRO A 251 -14.06 13.35 -17.98
CA PRO A 251 -14.85 13.05 -16.79
C PRO A 251 -15.84 14.20 -16.54
N GLU A 252 -17.06 13.87 -16.17
CA GLU A 252 -18.09 14.88 -15.84
C GLU A 252 -17.56 15.82 -14.76
N GLY A 253 -17.68 17.14 -14.97
CA GLY A 253 -17.26 18.17 -14.04
C GLY A 253 -15.82 18.66 -14.18
N TYR A 254 -15.00 18.10 -15.09
CA TYR A 254 -13.63 18.58 -15.35
C TYR A 254 -13.58 19.53 -16.55
N PHE A 255 -12.73 20.54 -16.45
CA PHE A 255 -12.48 21.51 -17.53
C PHE A 255 -10.98 21.71 -17.79
N PRO A 256 -10.57 22.14 -19.00
CA PRO A 256 -9.20 22.52 -19.30
C PRO A 256 -8.77 23.73 -18.48
N ALA A 257 -7.65 23.61 -17.80
CA ALA A 257 -7.11 24.65 -16.93
C ALA A 257 -5.59 24.76 -17.02
N LEU A 258 -5.07 25.89 -16.58
CA LEU A 258 -3.65 26.12 -16.32
C LEU A 258 -3.39 25.98 -14.82
N PHE A 259 -2.46 25.14 -14.45
CA PHE A 259 -1.96 25.07 -13.10
C PHE A 259 -0.66 25.87 -12.98
N LYS A 260 -0.74 27.00 -12.31
CA LYS A 260 0.38 27.92 -12.15
C LYS A 260 1.09 27.72 -10.83
N THR A 261 2.40 27.59 -10.90
CA THR A 261 3.32 27.61 -9.75
C THR A 261 4.22 28.82 -9.86
N ASP A 262 5.07 29.09 -8.87
CA ASP A 262 6.05 30.18 -8.93
C ASP A 262 7.06 30.03 -10.09
N SER A 263 7.22 28.82 -10.65
CA SER A 263 8.32 28.50 -11.56
C SER A 263 7.90 27.83 -12.87
N ALA A 264 6.65 27.37 -12.98
CA ALA A 264 6.14 26.68 -14.17
C ALA A 264 4.62 26.77 -14.27
N THR A 265 4.11 26.64 -15.50
CA THR A 265 2.67 26.54 -15.79
C THR A 265 2.41 25.20 -16.47
N LEU A 266 1.50 24.38 -15.94
CA LEU A 266 1.11 23.09 -16.50
C LEU A 266 -0.30 23.16 -17.08
N HIS A 267 -0.51 22.51 -18.23
CA HIS A 267 -1.85 22.22 -18.75
C HIS A 267 -2.44 21.04 -18.01
N VAL A 268 -3.63 21.18 -17.44
CA VAL A 268 -4.30 20.17 -16.62
C VAL A 268 -5.78 20.07 -16.96
N LEU A 269 -6.44 19.05 -16.43
CA LEU A 269 -7.89 18.98 -16.32
C LEU A 269 -8.23 19.20 -14.83
N ALA A 270 -8.92 20.29 -14.52
CA ALA A 270 -9.30 20.65 -13.15
C ALA A 270 -10.82 20.55 -12.93
N ASP A 271 -11.23 20.34 -11.70
CA ASP A 271 -12.62 20.31 -11.27
C ASP A 271 -13.00 21.58 -10.45
N HIS A 272 -12.01 22.43 -10.19
CA HIS A 272 -12.18 23.71 -9.48
C HIS A 272 -11.14 24.72 -9.92
N GLU A 273 -11.40 25.99 -9.64
CA GLU A 273 -10.44 27.08 -9.72
C GLU A 273 -9.91 27.42 -8.32
N GLY A 274 -8.73 28.03 -8.25
CA GLY A 274 -8.13 28.44 -7.00
C GLY A 274 -6.91 27.62 -6.58
N PRO A 275 -6.50 27.74 -5.30
CA PRO A 275 -5.32 27.06 -4.80
C PRO A 275 -5.54 25.54 -4.72
N GLY A 276 -4.51 24.77 -5.07
CA GLY A 276 -4.59 23.32 -5.03
C GLY A 276 -3.24 22.64 -5.28
N TYR A 277 -3.30 21.36 -5.64
CA TYR A 277 -2.12 20.55 -5.90
C TYR A 277 -2.26 19.79 -7.21
N ALA A 278 -1.15 19.69 -7.94
CA ALA A 278 -1.00 18.85 -9.13
C ALA A 278 -0.07 17.67 -8.81
N LEU A 279 -0.53 16.45 -9.06
CA LEU A 279 0.23 15.21 -8.92
C LEU A 279 0.46 14.59 -10.30
N ILE A 280 1.72 14.29 -10.62
CA ILE A 280 2.10 13.58 -11.83
C ILE A 280 2.87 12.32 -11.44
N GLN A 281 2.40 11.16 -11.87
CA GLN A 281 3.14 9.93 -11.62
C GLN A 281 4.44 9.91 -12.42
N PRO A 282 5.60 9.54 -11.83
CA PRO A 282 6.89 9.50 -12.54
C PRO A 282 6.87 8.71 -13.85
N LYS A 283 6.05 7.66 -13.94
CA LYS A 283 5.86 6.81 -15.13
C LYS A 283 5.06 7.45 -16.26
N GLU A 284 4.30 8.50 -15.98
CA GLU A 284 3.50 9.23 -16.97
C GLU A 284 4.31 10.30 -17.70
N ILE A 285 5.56 10.52 -17.28
CA ILE A 285 6.47 11.49 -17.89
C ILE A 285 7.35 10.75 -18.89
N THR A 286 7.23 11.13 -20.16
CA THR A 286 8.10 10.67 -21.24
C THR A 286 9.27 11.63 -21.38
N LEU A 287 10.47 11.11 -21.65
CA LEU A 287 11.67 11.89 -21.91
C LEU A 287 12.03 11.86 -23.39
N SER A 288 12.47 13.00 -23.92
CA SER A 288 12.95 13.14 -25.30
C SER A 288 14.15 14.07 -25.34
N LEU A 289 15.12 13.79 -26.22
CA LEU A 289 16.26 14.67 -26.46
C LEU A 289 15.86 15.96 -27.21
N GLU A 290 14.79 15.90 -27.99
CA GLU A 290 14.24 17.02 -28.76
C GLU A 290 12.74 17.18 -28.46
N PRO A 291 12.16 18.37 -28.71
CA PRO A 291 10.73 18.58 -28.66
C PRO A 291 9.99 17.60 -29.59
N MET A 292 8.87 17.03 -29.13
CA MET A 292 8.09 16.08 -29.91
C MET A 292 6.77 16.70 -30.38
N HIS A 293 6.39 16.51 -31.62
CA HIS A 293 5.03 16.75 -32.10
C HIS A 293 4.11 15.62 -31.55
N SER A 294 3.32 15.91 -30.56
CA SER A 294 2.43 14.95 -29.93
C SER A 294 1.18 15.63 -29.38
N SER A 295 0.20 14.86 -28.91
CA SER A 295 -0.99 15.36 -28.20
C SER A 295 -0.71 15.80 -26.75
N ALA A 296 0.54 15.71 -26.29
CA ALA A 296 0.94 16.14 -24.97
C ALA A 296 1.18 17.65 -24.96
N LEU A 297 0.35 18.39 -24.23
CA LEU A 297 0.44 19.85 -24.11
C LEU A 297 1.57 20.29 -23.16
N ASN A 298 1.96 19.43 -22.22
CA ASN A 298 3.04 19.69 -21.29
C ASN A 298 4.36 19.22 -21.91
N GLN A 299 5.17 20.16 -22.39
CA GLN A 299 6.51 19.91 -22.87
C GLN A 299 7.46 20.95 -22.28
N PHE A 300 8.38 20.50 -21.43
CA PHE A 300 9.30 21.37 -20.70
C PHE A 300 10.74 21.02 -20.99
N PRO A 301 11.57 21.99 -21.43
CA PRO A 301 13.00 21.79 -21.45
C PRO A 301 13.51 21.72 -20.01
N GLY A 302 14.32 20.71 -19.72
CA GLY A 302 14.87 20.48 -18.39
C GLY A 302 16.33 20.09 -18.43
N THR A 303 16.93 20.07 -17.24
CA THR A 303 18.32 19.65 -17.06
C THR A 303 18.38 18.56 -15.99
N VAL A 304 19.05 17.46 -16.28
CA VAL A 304 19.25 16.36 -15.34
C VAL A 304 20.12 16.84 -14.18
N LYS A 305 19.56 16.87 -12.97
CA LYS A 305 20.25 17.24 -11.74
C LYS A 305 20.95 16.06 -11.10
N ASP A 306 20.25 14.93 -11.03
CA ASP A 306 20.76 13.73 -10.39
C ASP A 306 20.25 12.46 -11.06
N ILE A 307 21.02 11.35 -10.87
CA ILE A 307 20.74 10.03 -11.41
C ILE A 307 20.91 9.04 -10.25
N ILE A 308 19.80 8.41 -9.85
CA ILE A 308 19.76 7.52 -8.70
C ILE A 308 19.35 6.12 -9.16
N HIS A 309 20.19 5.12 -8.91
CA HIS A 309 19.88 3.73 -9.23
C HIS A 309 18.93 3.13 -8.18
N LYS A 310 17.77 2.66 -8.59
CA LYS A 310 16.76 2.00 -7.75
C LYS A 310 16.44 0.60 -8.31
N GLY A 311 17.30 -0.36 -7.99
CA GLY A 311 17.13 -1.74 -8.49
C GLY A 311 17.21 -1.81 -10.02
N SER A 312 16.11 -2.25 -10.68
CA SER A 312 16.00 -2.34 -12.14
C SER A 312 15.67 -1.04 -12.84
N LEU A 313 15.31 0.00 -12.09
CA LEU A 313 14.95 1.31 -12.61
C LEU A 313 15.99 2.36 -12.19
N ILE A 314 16.02 3.43 -12.96
CA ILE A 314 16.80 4.62 -12.69
C ILE A 314 15.85 5.79 -12.49
N GLN A 315 15.98 6.45 -11.35
CA GLN A 315 15.29 7.69 -11.07
C GLN A 315 16.17 8.85 -11.50
N LEU A 316 15.64 9.69 -12.36
CA LEU A 316 16.24 10.97 -12.72
C LEU A 316 15.54 12.09 -11.94
N GLU A 317 16.33 13.01 -11.40
CA GLU A 317 15.84 14.30 -10.93
C GLU A 317 16.13 15.35 -12.00
N ILE A 318 15.08 15.96 -12.55
CA ILE A 318 15.16 16.88 -13.69
C ILE A 318 14.58 18.24 -13.27
N ASN A 319 15.37 19.30 -13.45
CA ASN A 319 14.90 20.65 -13.22
C ASN A 319 14.35 21.25 -14.52
N ALA A 320 13.06 21.51 -14.54
CA ALA A 320 12.35 22.18 -15.64
C ALA A 320 11.47 23.32 -15.11
N GLY A 321 12.05 24.20 -14.26
CA GLY A 321 11.33 25.15 -13.42
C GLY A 321 10.92 24.52 -12.10
N LEU A 322 10.26 23.38 -12.15
CA LEU A 322 10.03 22.47 -11.01
C LEU A 322 11.02 21.31 -11.07
N VAL A 323 11.23 20.64 -9.91
CA VAL A 323 12.05 19.42 -9.87
C VAL A 323 11.14 18.22 -10.06
N PHE A 324 11.28 17.58 -11.22
CA PHE A 324 10.54 16.36 -11.54
C PHE A 324 11.41 15.13 -11.28
N LYS A 325 10.79 14.09 -10.73
CA LYS A 325 11.34 12.75 -10.63
C LYS A 325 10.73 11.88 -11.70
N VAL A 326 11.57 11.23 -12.51
CA VAL A 326 11.15 10.41 -13.65
C VAL A 326 11.85 9.07 -13.58
N PHE A 327 11.14 7.98 -13.84
CA PHE A 327 11.74 6.64 -13.90
C PHE A 327 12.00 6.23 -15.34
N ILE A 328 13.23 5.75 -15.59
CA ILE A 328 13.64 5.16 -16.86
C ILE A 328 14.33 3.82 -16.63
N THR A 329 14.54 3.06 -17.71
CA THR A 329 15.35 1.84 -17.68
C THR A 329 16.84 2.16 -17.82
N SER A 330 17.70 1.23 -17.42
CA SER A 330 19.16 1.35 -17.64
C SER A 330 19.48 1.41 -19.14
N GLN A 331 18.72 0.71 -19.98
CA GLN A 331 18.84 0.77 -21.42
C GLN A 331 18.56 2.18 -21.96
N SER A 332 17.45 2.79 -21.56
CA SER A 332 17.10 4.16 -21.95
C SER A 332 18.17 5.19 -21.52
N LEU A 333 18.74 5.01 -20.30
CA LEU A 333 19.83 5.90 -19.86
C LEU A 333 21.04 5.82 -20.79
N GLN A 334 21.43 4.59 -21.21
CA GLN A 334 22.57 4.37 -22.11
C GLN A 334 22.27 4.85 -23.54
N GLU A 335 21.12 4.50 -24.11
CA GLU A 335 20.74 4.89 -25.47
C GLU A 335 20.64 6.40 -25.63
N MET A 336 20.09 7.10 -24.65
CA MET A 336 19.99 8.56 -24.65
C MET A 336 21.27 9.24 -24.13
N GLN A 337 22.28 8.49 -23.71
CA GLN A 337 23.57 8.97 -23.19
C GLN A 337 23.42 10.05 -22.08
N LEU A 338 22.45 9.85 -21.20
CA LEU A 338 22.13 10.83 -20.16
C LEU A 338 23.16 10.83 -19.04
N ALA A 339 23.60 12.04 -18.67
CA ALA A 339 24.48 12.32 -17.55
C ALA A 339 23.96 13.52 -16.74
N LYS A 340 24.52 13.77 -15.57
CA LYS A 340 24.26 15.02 -14.85
C LYS A 340 24.61 16.22 -15.72
N GLY A 341 23.69 17.16 -15.84
CA GLY A 341 23.80 18.32 -16.73
C GLY A 341 23.25 18.11 -18.14
N SER A 342 22.87 16.91 -18.55
CA SER A 342 22.21 16.67 -19.85
C SER A 342 20.93 17.48 -19.97
N LYS A 343 20.73 18.09 -21.14
CA LYS A 343 19.49 18.77 -21.50
C LYS A 343 18.51 17.75 -22.05
N ILE A 344 17.24 17.84 -21.64
CA ILE A 344 16.20 16.89 -22.01
C ILE A 344 14.83 17.55 -21.97
N HIS A 345 13.87 17.03 -22.71
CA HIS A 345 12.47 17.47 -22.66
C HIS A 345 11.64 16.48 -21.86
N LEU A 346 10.83 17.01 -20.91
CA LEU A 346 9.80 16.27 -20.20
C LEU A 346 8.49 16.45 -20.92
N ILE A 347 7.81 15.37 -21.23
CA ILE A 347 6.58 15.37 -22.04
C ILE A 347 5.52 14.54 -21.32
N PHE A 348 4.35 15.15 -21.05
CA PHE A 348 3.22 14.44 -20.45
C PHE A 348 1.89 15.10 -20.82
N LYS A 349 0.81 14.31 -20.80
CA LYS A 349 -0.53 14.79 -21.15
C LYS A 349 -1.17 15.57 -19.98
N ALA A 350 -2.04 16.52 -20.30
CA ALA A 350 -2.87 17.19 -19.29
C ALA A 350 -3.72 16.19 -18.48
N SER A 351 -4.23 15.13 -19.13
CA SER A 351 -4.99 14.06 -18.48
C SER A 351 -4.16 13.15 -17.55
N SER A 352 -2.83 13.19 -17.62
CA SER A 352 -1.93 12.46 -16.69
C SER A 352 -1.69 13.22 -15.39
N VAL A 353 -2.14 14.48 -15.30
CA VAL A 353 -2.04 15.29 -14.09
C VAL A 353 -3.29 15.11 -13.27
N LYS A 354 -3.14 14.65 -12.03
CA LYS A 354 -4.24 14.58 -11.08
C LYS A 354 -4.27 15.86 -10.24
N THR A 355 -5.44 16.46 -10.12
CA THR A 355 -5.69 17.72 -9.41
C THR A 355 -6.38 17.48 -8.07
N TYR A 356 -6.09 18.30 -7.07
CA TYR A 356 -6.65 18.25 -5.72
C TYR A 356 -6.91 19.64 -5.19
#